data_9b15f1bb8f8ff7cce4527dae53e82ad0
#
_entry.id   9b15f1bb8f8ff7cce4527dae53e82ad0
#
_cell.length_a   1.000
_cell.length_b   1.000
_cell.length_c   1.000
_cell.angle_alpha   90.00
_cell.angle_beta   90.00
_cell.angle_gamma   90.00
#
_symmetry.space_group_name_H-M   'P 1'
#
loop_
_entity.id
_entity.type
_entity.pdbx_description
1 polymer ?
#
loop_
_entity_poly.entity_id
_entity_poly.type
_entity_poly.pdbx_seq_one_letter_code
_entity_poly.pdbx_strand_id
1 'polypeptide(L)'
;MFDPSREAWSAETVADLYRRYNLQIDEGTDSFMVKLRRQLSGAPDDTLLLAAELLTLQALPLLNFTRAKKRERITTVLRWMNNPVTLPAEVDAAFGEGTWNGGTGAHTLLWRWLFSAIEFVQAFWAEPGETRRQALADPWAWQQMIHRHVTYPSLRESLKYLAFPGHFLPIIKLQHKTRIREAFASQFAANTGDLDRDLLGITLGLQAATGGPVDFYRSPFVQQWLNTPPPGDRRAWLVRPGPAGPTQVRRWWAEGFVSLVGDHLGDLAPDADRATVQAAVETGYQHVDYVQRMALTNEFHAFLSKMEV
;
A
#
# COMPACT_ATOMS: atom_id res chain seq x y z
N MET A 1 14.80 -18.12 -4.47
CA MET A 1 13.32 -18.20 -4.48
C MET A 1 12.84 -18.87 -5.77
N PHE A 2 13.19 -18.38 -6.96
CA PHE A 2 12.78 -19.03 -8.22
C PHE A 2 13.72 -20.15 -8.66
N ASP A 3 15.03 -19.99 -8.43
CA ASP A 3 16.05 -20.98 -8.75
C ASP A 3 17.05 -21.10 -7.59
N PRO A 4 16.95 -22.17 -6.78
CA PRO A 4 17.83 -22.36 -5.63
C PRO A 4 19.28 -22.69 -5.99
N SER A 5 19.56 -22.99 -7.25
CA SER A 5 20.94 -23.23 -7.72
C SER A 5 21.72 -21.94 -7.97
N ARG A 6 21.05 -20.78 -7.96
CA ARG A 6 21.64 -19.45 -8.17
C ARG A 6 21.82 -18.67 -6.87
N GLU A 7 22.84 -17.84 -6.84
CA GLU A 7 23.15 -16.98 -5.67
C GLU A 7 22.57 -15.55 -5.82
N ALA A 8 21.31 -15.45 -6.29
CA ALA A 8 20.67 -14.16 -6.51
C ALA A 8 20.59 -13.27 -5.24
N TRP A 9 20.50 -13.87 -4.05
CA TRP A 9 20.46 -13.17 -2.77
C TRP A 9 21.84 -12.99 -2.11
N SER A 10 22.94 -13.03 -2.86
CA SER A 10 24.27 -12.74 -2.32
C SER A 10 24.50 -11.25 -2.07
N ALA A 11 25.44 -10.93 -1.17
CA ALA A 11 25.83 -9.54 -0.92
C ALA A 11 26.32 -8.82 -2.18
N GLU A 12 27.03 -9.56 -3.06
CA GLU A 12 27.57 -9.03 -4.32
C GLU A 12 26.44 -8.67 -5.29
N THR A 13 25.49 -9.59 -5.50
CA THR A 13 24.32 -9.35 -6.37
C THR A 13 23.48 -8.18 -5.88
N VAL A 14 23.27 -8.08 -4.55
CA VAL A 14 22.54 -6.96 -3.94
C VAL A 14 23.28 -5.64 -4.16
N ALA A 15 24.61 -5.61 -4.00
CA ALA A 15 25.40 -4.41 -4.23
C ALA A 15 25.38 -3.98 -5.72
N ASP A 16 25.36 -4.94 -6.67
CA ASP A 16 25.22 -4.62 -8.09
C ASP A 16 23.83 -4.02 -8.40
N LEU A 17 22.75 -4.64 -7.88
CA LEU A 17 21.40 -4.12 -8.05
C LEU A 17 21.25 -2.72 -7.44
N TYR A 18 21.76 -2.50 -6.22
CA TYR A 18 21.75 -1.20 -5.56
C TYR A 18 22.46 -0.12 -6.39
N ARG A 19 23.66 -0.42 -6.92
CA ARG A 19 24.42 0.52 -7.75
C ARG A 19 23.67 0.91 -9.02
N ARG A 20 23.03 -0.06 -9.69
CA ARG A 20 22.29 0.16 -10.93
C ARG A 20 20.98 0.88 -10.73
N TYR A 21 20.24 0.53 -9.70
CA TYR A 21 18.88 1.05 -9.48
C TYR A 21 18.83 2.24 -8.53
N ASN A 22 19.46 2.15 -7.36
CA ASN A 22 19.36 3.19 -6.32
C ASN A 22 20.32 4.36 -6.55
N LEU A 23 21.54 4.09 -7.08
CA LEU A 23 22.49 5.17 -7.36
C LEU A 23 22.36 5.79 -8.75
N GLN A 24 21.58 5.20 -9.64
CA GLN A 24 21.32 5.69 -11.00
C GLN A 24 19.83 5.93 -11.21
N ILE A 25 19.28 6.92 -10.49
CA ILE A 25 17.85 7.25 -10.56
C ILE A 25 17.50 7.76 -11.95
N ASP A 26 16.51 7.13 -12.59
CA ASP A 26 15.95 7.58 -13.87
C ASP A 26 14.76 8.52 -13.61
N GLU A 27 14.98 9.82 -13.71
CA GLU A 27 13.97 10.88 -13.51
C GLU A 27 13.10 11.15 -14.76
N GLY A 28 13.30 10.42 -15.87
CA GLY A 28 12.54 10.58 -17.10
C GLY A 28 11.03 10.37 -16.90
N THR A 29 10.24 10.59 -17.94
CA THR A 29 8.76 10.48 -17.93
C THR A 29 8.25 9.10 -18.37
N ASP A 30 9.15 8.18 -18.76
CA ASP A 30 8.82 6.84 -19.21
C ASP A 30 8.14 6.00 -18.13
N SER A 31 7.47 4.92 -18.54
CA SER A 31 6.86 3.99 -17.61
C SER A 31 7.89 3.29 -16.71
N PHE A 32 7.46 2.83 -15.54
CA PHE A 32 8.32 2.13 -14.58
C PHE A 32 9.12 0.99 -15.23
N MET A 33 8.49 0.14 -16.06
CA MET A 33 9.18 -0.99 -16.69
C MET A 33 10.21 -0.58 -17.74
N VAL A 34 9.99 0.53 -18.45
CA VAL A 34 10.96 1.08 -19.42
C VAL A 34 12.18 1.62 -18.68
N LYS A 35 11.98 2.37 -17.62
CA LYS A 35 13.06 2.87 -16.75
C LYS A 35 13.86 1.73 -16.14
N LEU A 36 13.18 0.76 -15.55
CA LEU A 36 13.80 -0.41 -14.94
C LEU A 36 14.66 -1.18 -15.97
N ARG A 37 14.16 -1.38 -17.19
CA ARG A 37 14.93 -2.02 -18.27
C ARG A 37 16.21 -1.26 -18.58
N ARG A 38 16.14 0.06 -18.63
CA ARG A 38 17.30 0.92 -18.91
C ARG A 38 18.34 0.85 -17.79
N GLN A 39 17.91 0.95 -16.54
CA GLN A 39 18.77 0.89 -15.35
C GLN A 39 19.44 -0.49 -15.21
N LEU A 40 18.75 -1.57 -15.55
CA LEU A 40 19.27 -2.95 -15.48
C LEU A 40 19.90 -3.43 -16.80
N SER A 41 20.13 -2.52 -17.76
CA SER A 41 20.82 -2.90 -19.02
C SER A 41 22.22 -3.46 -18.74
N GLY A 42 22.53 -4.62 -19.33
CA GLY A 42 23.82 -5.30 -19.12
C GLY A 42 24.02 -5.83 -17.68
N ALA A 43 22.98 -5.96 -16.89
CA ALA A 43 23.08 -6.58 -15.56
C ALA A 43 23.30 -8.10 -15.71
N PRO A 44 24.08 -8.72 -14.80
CA PRO A 44 24.16 -10.17 -14.68
C PRO A 44 22.79 -10.82 -14.45
N ASP A 45 22.66 -12.09 -14.86
CA ASP A 45 21.41 -12.84 -14.69
C ASP A 45 20.96 -12.91 -13.23
N ASP A 46 21.88 -13.05 -12.26
CA ASP A 46 21.52 -13.09 -10.83
C ASP A 46 20.98 -11.76 -10.32
N THR A 47 21.50 -10.62 -10.83
CA THR A 47 20.96 -9.29 -10.52
C THR A 47 19.54 -9.13 -11.09
N LEU A 48 19.28 -9.59 -12.29
CA LEU A 48 17.95 -9.59 -12.91
C LEU A 48 16.98 -10.50 -12.16
N LEU A 49 17.47 -11.67 -11.73
CA LEU A 49 16.70 -12.62 -10.93
C LEU A 49 16.31 -12.00 -9.57
N LEU A 50 17.26 -11.39 -8.86
CA LEU A 50 16.98 -10.68 -7.60
C LEU A 50 15.92 -9.58 -7.79
N ALA A 51 16.05 -8.77 -8.84
CA ALA A 51 15.06 -7.74 -9.15
C ALA A 51 13.65 -8.33 -9.39
N ALA A 52 13.57 -9.45 -10.14
CA ALA A 52 12.31 -10.16 -10.38
C ALA A 52 11.70 -10.72 -9.07
N GLU A 53 12.53 -11.28 -8.19
CA GLU A 53 12.10 -11.83 -6.91
C GLU A 53 11.64 -10.72 -5.93
N LEU A 54 12.31 -9.56 -5.88
CA LEU A 54 11.86 -8.40 -5.10
C LEU A 54 10.54 -7.84 -5.62
N LEU A 55 10.37 -7.74 -6.94
CA LEU A 55 9.10 -7.35 -7.56
C LEU A 55 7.98 -8.36 -7.26
N THR A 56 8.32 -9.64 -7.11
CA THR A 56 7.37 -10.66 -6.69
C THR A 56 6.90 -10.44 -5.26
N LEU A 57 7.83 -10.19 -4.33
CA LEU A 57 7.46 -9.85 -2.93
C LEU A 57 6.58 -8.61 -2.86
N GLN A 58 6.78 -7.63 -3.73
CA GLN A 58 5.91 -6.47 -3.87
C GLN A 58 4.51 -6.86 -4.36
N ALA A 59 4.44 -7.72 -5.37
CA ALA A 59 3.20 -8.04 -6.06
C ALA A 59 2.30 -9.03 -5.30
N LEU A 60 2.91 -9.98 -4.58
CA LEU A 60 2.21 -11.08 -3.90
C LEU A 60 1.01 -10.59 -3.07
N PRO A 61 1.16 -9.65 -2.12
CA PRO A 61 0.08 -9.28 -1.22
C PRO A 61 -0.96 -8.34 -1.82
N LEU A 62 -0.75 -7.80 -3.02
CA LEU A 62 -1.62 -6.76 -3.59
C LEU A 62 -2.88 -7.35 -4.22
N LEU A 63 -4.07 -6.85 -3.81
CA LEU A 63 -5.37 -7.20 -4.39
C LEU A 63 -5.71 -6.39 -5.66
N ASN A 64 -5.18 -5.18 -5.78
CA ASN A 64 -5.54 -4.25 -6.86
C ASN A 64 -4.76 -4.45 -8.16
N PHE A 65 -4.00 -5.54 -8.25
CA PHE A 65 -3.39 -6.01 -9.50
C PHE A 65 -3.91 -7.39 -9.84
N THR A 66 -4.31 -7.60 -11.09
CA THR A 66 -4.72 -8.92 -11.57
C THR A 66 -3.53 -9.88 -11.61
N ARG A 67 -3.80 -11.18 -11.45
CA ARG A 67 -2.78 -12.25 -11.61
C ARG A 67 -2.02 -12.08 -12.91
N ALA A 68 -2.71 -11.80 -14.01
CA ALA A 68 -2.10 -11.61 -15.32
C ALA A 68 -1.08 -10.46 -15.34
N LYS A 69 -1.43 -9.30 -14.74
CA LYS A 69 -0.50 -8.14 -14.65
C LYS A 69 0.70 -8.41 -13.73
N LYS A 70 0.50 -9.11 -12.62
CA LYS A 70 1.59 -9.52 -11.73
C LYS A 70 2.56 -10.43 -12.48
N ARG A 71 2.04 -11.51 -13.11
CA ARG A 71 2.80 -12.44 -13.94
C ARG A 71 3.56 -11.73 -15.05
N GLU A 72 2.89 -10.91 -15.85
CA GLU A 72 3.48 -10.18 -16.96
C GLU A 72 4.70 -9.36 -16.52
N ARG A 73 4.57 -8.62 -15.44
CA ARG A 73 5.67 -7.80 -14.91
C ARG A 73 6.89 -8.63 -14.55
N ILE A 74 6.70 -9.72 -13.81
CA ILE A 74 7.79 -10.58 -13.36
C ILE A 74 8.43 -11.30 -14.55
N THR A 75 7.63 -11.92 -15.40
CA THR A 75 8.13 -12.63 -16.58
C THR A 75 8.83 -11.69 -17.57
N THR A 76 8.46 -10.43 -17.63
CA THR A 76 9.15 -9.42 -18.44
C THR A 76 10.58 -9.23 -17.95
N VAL A 77 10.82 -9.14 -16.63
CA VAL A 77 12.18 -9.01 -16.08
C VAL A 77 12.98 -10.31 -16.31
N LEU A 78 12.36 -11.47 -16.08
CA LEU A 78 13.04 -12.77 -16.31
C LEU A 78 13.48 -12.96 -17.77
N ARG A 79 12.72 -12.45 -18.74
CA ARG A 79 13.10 -12.48 -20.17
C ARG A 79 14.29 -11.58 -20.52
N TRP A 80 14.72 -10.71 -19.64
CA TRP A 80 15.93 -9.89 -19.86
C TRP A 80 17.22 -10.65 -19.58
N MET A 81 17.12 -11.80 -18.90
CA MET A 81 18.24 -12.67 -18.59
C MET A 81 18.75 -13.36 -19.85
N ASN A 82 20.06 -13.65 -19.90
CA ASN A 82 20.65 -14.45 -20.96
C ASN A 82 20.19 -15.92 -20.86
N ASN A 83 20.05 -16.42 -19.63
CA ASN A 83 19.51 -17.75 -19.32
C ASN A 83 18.25 -17.58 -18.46
N PRO A 84 17.06 -17.34 -19.05
CA PRO A 84 15.85 -17.04 -18.33
C PRO A 84 15.42 -18.17 -17.38
N VAL A 85 15.07 -17.79 -16.15
CA VAL A 85 14.44 -18.69 -15.19
C VAL A 85 12.92 -18.70 -15.43
N THR A 86 12.31 -19.86 -15.28
CA THR A 86 10.85 -19.98 -15.34
C THR A 86 10.22 -19.53 -14.02
N LEU A 87 9.15 -18.75 -14.09
CA LEU A 87 8.36 -18.41 -12.91
C LEU A 87 7.75 -19.70 -12.31
N PRO A 88 8.01 -20.03 -11.04
CA PRO A 88 7.44 -21.22 -10.40
C PRO A 88 5.92 -21.23 -10.41
N ALA A 89 5.32 -22.39 -10.63
CA ALA A 89 3.86 -22.52 -10.76
C ALA A 89 3.11 -22.11 -9.48
N GLU A 90 3.67 -22.42 -8.32
CA GLU A 90 3.14 -22.04 -7.01
C GLU A 90 3.17 -20.52 -6.79
N VAL A 91 4.22 -19.83 -7.25
CA VAL A 91 4.30 -18.36 -7.19
C VAL A 91 3.26 -17.73 -8.12
N ASP A 92 3.11 -18.26 -9.32
CA ASP A 92 2.09 -17.80 -10.25
C ASP A 92 0.67 -18.02 -9.71
N ALA A 93 0.41 -19.17 -9.06
CA ALA A 93 -0.87 -19.43 -8.41
C ALA A 93 -1.14 -18.42 -7.28
N ALA A 94 -0.14 -18.14 -6.43
CA ALA A 94 -0.23 -17.20 -5.32
C ALA A 94 -0.51 -15.75 -5.76
N PHE A 95 -0.24 -15.38 -7.01
CA PHE A 95 -0.63 -14.06 -7.53
C PHE A 95 -2.15 -13.85 -7.61
N GLY A 96 -2.94 -14.93 -7.59
CA GLY A 96 -4.40 -14.85 -7.49
C GLY A 96 -4.91 -14.46 -6.11
N GLU A 97 -4.06 -14.60 -5.09
CA GLU A 97 -4.41 -14.41 -3.68
C GLU A 97 -3.71 -13.16 -3.13
N GLY A 98 -4.42 -12.04 -3.04
CA GLY A 98 -3.92 -10.86 -2.36
C GLY A 98 -4.47 -10.74 -0.95
N THR A 99 -3.85 -9.91 -0.12
CA THR A 99 -4.25 -9.68 1.28
C THR A 99 -4.70 -8.25 1.54
N TRP A 100 -4.22 -7.27 0.78
CA TRP A 100 -4.63 -5.88 0.93
C TRP A 100 -4.71 -5.11 -0.38
N ASN A 101 -5.54 -4.07 -0.37
CA ASN A 101 -5.61 -3.11 -1.46
C ASN A 101 -4.60 -1.98 -1.23
N GLY A 102 -3.62 -1.86 -2.12
CA GLY A 102 -2.59 -0.81 -2.06
C GLY A 102 -3.07 0.59 -2.44
N GLY A 103 -4.32 0.73 -2.90
CA GLY A 103 -4.87 1.99 -3.39
C GLY A 103 -4.16 2.49 -4.66
N THR A 104 -4.42 3.75 -5.02
CA THR A 104 -3.75 4.42 -6.16
C THR A 104 -2.24 4.56 -5.95
N GLY A 105 -1.80 4.73 -4.71
CA GLY A 105 -0.38 4.80 -4.37
C GLY A 105 0.42 3.55 -4.75
N ALA A 106 -0.18 2.37 -4.72
CA ALA A 106 0.51 1.15 -5.15
C ALA A 106 0.83 1.13 -6.65
N HIS A 107 0.09 1.87 -7.47
CA HIS A 107 0.38 2.00 -8.90
C HIS A 107 1.47 3.03 -9.19
N THR A 108 1.43 4.17 -8.51
CA THR A 108 2.30 5.32 -8.77
C THR A 108 3.65 5.23 -8.04
N LEU A 109 3.72 4.49 -6.93
CA LEU A 109 4.91 4.40 -6.06
C LEU A 109 5.61 3.03 -6.11
N LEU A 110 5.40 2.25 -7.19
CA LEU A 110 6.08 0.97 -7.40
C LEU A 110 7.60 1.10 -7.32
N TRP A 111 8.15 2.14 -7.93
CA TRP A 111 9.57 2.45 -7.92
C TRP A 111 10.11 2.66 -6.50
N ARG A 112 9.35 3.36 -5.65
CA ARG A 112 9.76 3.67 -4.28
C ARG A 112 9.78 2.43 -3.39
N TRP A 113 8.82 1.52 -3.60
CA TRP A 113 8.81 0.25 -2.89
C TRP A 113 10.05 -0.58 -3.25
N LEU A 114 10.35 -0.74 -4.55
CA LEU A 114 11.54 -1.47 -5.01
C LEU A 114 12.82 -0.80 -4.52
N PHE A 115 12.91 0.53 -4.61
CA PHE A 115 14.04 1.31 -4.10
C PHE A 115 14.31 1.00 -2.62
N SER A 116 13.29 1.12 -1.77
CA SER A 116 13.43 0.86 -0.33
C SER A 116 13.65 -0.61 -0.01
N ALA A 117 13.15 -1.54 -0.83
CA ALA A 117 13.41 -2.96 -0.66
C ALA A 117 14.89 -3.30 -0.94
N ILE A 118 15.48 -2.73 -1.98
CA ILE A 118 16.90 -2.90 -2.30
C ILE A 118 17.77 -2.30 -1.18
N GLU A 119 17.46 -1.10 -0.69
CA GLU A 119 18.14 -0.50 0.46
C GLU A 119 18.10 -1.41 1.69
N PHE A 120 16.93 -1.97 1.98
CA PHE A 120 16.77 -2.89 3.10
C PHE A 120 17.63 -4.16 2.93
N VAL A 121 17.60 -4.79 1.76
CA VAL A 121 18.39 -6.03 1.54
C VAL A 121 19.90 -5.73 1.63
N GLN A 122 20.34 -4.56 1.15
CA GLN A 122 21.73 -4.13 1.31
C GLN A 122 22.09 -3.93 2.78
N ALA A 123 21.25 -3.23 3.55
CA ALA A 123 21.45 -3.03 4.98
C ALA A 123 21.42 -4.37 5.76
N PHE A 124 20.54 -5.28 5.38
CA PHE A 124 20.46 -6.63 5.93
C PHE A 124 21.78 -7.39 5.74
N TRP A 125 22.41 -7.31 4.57
CA TRP A 125 23.70 -7.95 4.32
C TRP A 125 24.87 -7.29 5.07
N ALA A 126 24.77 -6.03 5.42
CA ALA A 126 25.75 -5.32 6.25
C ALA A 126 25.68 -5.71 7.73
N GLU A 127 24.57 -6.29 8.19
CA GLU A 127 24.44 -6.76 9.58
C GLU A 127 25.29 -8.02 9.82
N PRO A 128 25.76 -8.25 11.06
CA PRO A 128 26.49 -9.47 11.43
C PRO A 128 25.68 -10.73 11.09
N GLY A 129 26.37 -11.80 10.67
CA GLY A 129 25.72 -13.05 10.27
C GLY A 129 24.82 -13.66 11.35
N GLU A 130 25.21 -13.53 12.63
CA GLU A 130 24.37 -13.97 13.76
C GLU A 130 23.06 -13.17 13.86
N THR A 131 23.14 -11.84 13.75
CA THR A 131 21.98 -10.94 13.77
C THR A 131 21.01 -11.28 12.63
N ARG A 132 21.54 -11.56 11.43
CA ARG A 132 20.73 -11.98 10.28
C ARG A 132 20.03 -13.33 10.52
N ARG A 133 20.76 -14.32 11.07
CA ARG A 133 20.16 -15.63 11.39
C ARG A 133 19.06 -15.50 12.42
N GLN A 134 19.30 -14.72 13.48
CA GLN A 134 18.29 -14.45 14.51
C GLN A 134 17.05 -13.77 13.92
N ALA A 135 17.22 -12.75 13.09
CA ALA A 135 16.11 -12.05 12.44
C ALA A 135 15.27 -12.98 11.54
N LEU A 136 15.89 -13.94 10.86
CA LEU A 136 15.19 -14.91 10.02
C LEU A 136 14.49 -16.03 10.82
N ALA A 137 14.89 -16.25 12.08
CA ALA A 137 14.34 -17.30 12.94
C ALA A 137 13.30 -16.79 13.95
N ASP A 138 13.32 -15.51 14.31
CA ASP A 138 12.46 -14.93 15.35
C ASP A 138 11.68 -13.73 14.81
N PRO A 139 10.33 -13.74 14.90
CA PRO A 139 9.48 -12.67 14.35
C PRO A 139 9.75 -11.30 14.99
N TRP A 140 10.14 -11.26 16.26
CA TRP A 140 10.37 -9.99 16.95
C TRP A 140 11.76 -9.44 16.66
N ALA A 141 12.75 -10.30 16.47
CA ALA A 141 14.07 -9.89 15.97
C ALA A 141 13.95 -9.39 14.51
N TRP A 142 13.11 -10.04 13.70
CA TRP A 142 12.77 -9.55 12.36
C TRP A 142 12.09 -8.19 12.39
N GLN A 143 11.09 -7.99 13.25
CA GLN A 143 10.44 -6.69 13.44
C GLN A 143 11.45 -5.60 13.78
N GLN A 144 12.39 -5.86 14.72
CA GLN A 144 13.44 -4.90 15.09
C GLN A 144 14.36 -4.56 13.91
N MET A 145 14.78 -5.57 13.15
CA MET A 145 15.58 -5.41 11.93
C MET A 145 14.85 -4.51 10.91
N ILE A 146 13.58 -4.81 10.65
CA ILE A 146 12.73 -4.02 9.75
C ILE A 146 12.55 -2.58 10.25
N HIS A 147 12.30 -2.38 11.54
CA HIS A 147 12.12 -1.04 12.10
C HIS A 147 13.40 -0.19 12.03
N ARG A 148 14.58 -0.82 12.14
CA ARG A 148 15.87 -0.15 12.04
C ARG A 148 16.17 0.32 10.62
N HIS A 149 15.86 -0.49 9.61
CA HIS A 149 16.36 -0.29 8.25
C HIS A 149 15.28 0.10 7.23
N VAL A 150 13.98 -0.02 7.54
CA VAL A 150 12.90 0.29 6.62
C VAL A 150 12.12 1.51 7.09
N THR A 151 12.29 2.62 6.39
CA THR A 151 11.54 3.86 6.67
C THR A 151 10.19 3.92 5.94
N TYR A 152 10.04 3.22 4.81
CA TYR A 152 8.83 3.21 4.00
C TYR A 152 7.73 2.35 4.64
N PRO A 153 6.63 2.96 5.16
CA PRO A 153 5.69 2.25 6.04
C PRO A 153 5.03 1.01 5.41
N SER A 154 4.60 1.10 4.15
CA SER A 154 3.93 -0.03 3.51
C SER A 154 4.87 -1.20 3.23
N LEU A 155 6.13 -0.94 2.91
CA LEU A 155 7.15 -1.98 2.80
C LEU A 155 7.39 -2.65 4.16
N ARG A 156 7.54 -1.84 5.21
CA ARG A 156 7.77 -2.33 6.57
C ARG A 156 6.69 -3.32 7.01
N GLU A 157 5.43 -2.93 6.88
CA GLU A 157 4.31 -3.79 7.26
C GLU A 157 4.19 -5.03 6.35
N SER A 158 4.46 -4.86 5.06
CA SER A 158 4.47 -5.95 4.08
C SER A 158 5.52 -7.02 4.41
N LEU A 159 6.77 -6.61 4.65
CA LEU A 159 7.86 -7.54 4.94
C LEU A 159 7.67 -8.30 6.25
N LYS A 160 7.08 -7.66 7.28
CA LYS A 160 6.73 -8.36 8.53
C LYS A 160 5.77 -9.49 8.26
N TYR A 161 4.66 -9.21 7.58
CA TYR A 161 3.64 -10.21 7.28
C TYR A 161 4.16 -11.31 6.34
N LEU A 162 4.87 -10.97 5.27
CA LEU A 162 5.37 -11.96 4.31
C LEU A 162 6.37 -12.95 4.94
N ALA A 163 7.18 -12.49 5.90
CA ALA A 163 8.13 -13.36 6.59
C ALA A 163 7.49 -14.19 7.70
N PHE A 164 6.55 -13.61 8.47
CA PHE A 164 5.95 -14.26 9.63
C PHE A 164 4.43 -14.04 9.68
N PRO A 165 3.66 -14.65 8.75
CA PRO A 165 2.20 -14.45 8.65
C PRO A 165 1.42 -14.94 9.87
N GLY A 166 2.00 -15.84 10.68
CA GLY A 166 1.41 -16.27 11.96
C GLY A 166 1.57 -15.28 13.11
N HIS A 167 2.38 -14.23 12.94
CA HIS A 167 2.68 -13.25 14.01
C HIS A 167 2.25 -11.83 13.63
N PHE A 168 2.26 -11.49 12.37
CA PHE A 168 1.90 -10.16 11.89
C PHE A 168 0.64 -10.21 11.03
N LEU A 169 -0.25 -9.24 11.24
CA LEU A 169 -1.49 -9.15 10.47
C LEU A 169 -1.26 -8.65 9.04
N PRO A 170 -2.08 -9.07 8.06
CA PRO A 170 -2.04 -8.57 6.68
C PRO A 170 -2.61 -7.15 6.56
N ILE A 171 -2.15 -6.24 7.41
CA ILE A 171 -2.63 -4.87 7.51
C ILE A 171 -1.47 -3.90 7.37
N ILE A 172 -1.41 -3.17 6.24
CA ILE A 172 -0.34 -2.20 5.95
C ILE A 172 -0.63 -0.79 6.48
N LYS A 173 -1.89 -0.47 6.81
CA LYS A 173 -2.26 0.85 7.33
C LYS A 173 -2.09 0.89 8.85
N LEU A 174 -1.09 1.61 9.31
CA LEU A 174 -0.81 1.77 10.75
C LEU A 174 -2.04 2.29 11.52
N GLN A 175 -2.78 3.25 10.94
CA GLN A 175 -4.00 3.77 11.53
C GLN A 175 -5.06 2.68 11.77
N HIS A 176 -5.21 1.72 10.86
CA HIS A 176 -6.13 0.60 11.05
C HIS A 176 -5.66 -0.31 12.18
N LYS A 177 -4.37 -0.63 12.24
CA LYS A 177 -3.78 -1.40 13.34
C LYS A 177 -4.04 -0.73 14.68
N THR A 178 -3.81 0.58 14.79
CA THR A 178 -4.06 1.35 16.02
C THR A 178 -5.53 1.30 16.42
N ARG A 179 -6.46 1.55 15.48
CA ARG A 179 -7.91 1.49 15.76
C ARG A 179 -8.38 0.10 16.19
N ILE A 180 -7.87 -0.96 15.56
CA ILE A 180 -8.17 -2.33 15.96
C ILE A 180 -7.72 -2.57 17.41
N ARG A 181 -6.47 -2.18 17.72
CA ARG A 181 -5.98 -2.27 19.10
C ARG A 181 -6.88 -1.52 20.07
N GLU A 182 -7.21 -0.26 19.79
CA GLU A 182 -8.07 0.58 20.64
C GLU A 182 -9.46 -0.05 20.88
N ALA A 183 -10.04 -0.66 19.85
CA ALA A 183 -11.35 -1.31 19.95
C ALA A 183 -11.36 -2.58 20.81
N PHE A 184 -10.26 -3.33 20.80
CA PHE A 184 -10.24 -4.68 21.43
C PHE A 184 -9.29 -4.79 22.63
N ALA A 185 -8.40 -3.80 22.88
CA ALA A 185 -7.35 -3.91 23.90
C ALA A 185 -7.89 -4.18 25.32
N SER A 186 -9.02 -3.56 25.70
CA SER A 186 -9.63 -3.74 27.03
C SER A 186 -10.14 -5.17 27.25
N GLN A 187 -10.55 -5.88 26.20
CA GLN A 187 -11.07 -7.24 26.28
C GLN A 187 -9.96 -8.29 26.47
N PHE A 188 -8.76 -8.01 25.96
CA PHE A 188 -7.66 -8.96 25.89
C PHE A 188 -6.39 -8.52 26.63
N ALA A 189 -6.49 -7.48 27.47
CA ALA A 189 -5.36 -6.90 28.23
C ALA A 189 -4.12 -6.59 27.34
N ALA A 190 -4.36 -6.18 26.09
CA ALA A 190 -3.34 -5.93 25.09
C ALA A 190 -2.69 -4.55 25.33
N ASN A 191 -1.65 -4.51 26.16
CA ASN A 191 -0.89 -3.29 26.49
C ASN A 191 0.59 -3.61 26.76
N THR A 192 1.24 -4.25 25.79
CA THR A 192 2.65 -4.62 25.87
C THR A 192 3.59 -3.44 25.53
N GLY A 193 3.06 -2.35 24.99
CA GLY A 193 3.82 -1.24 24.41
C GLY A 193 4.24 -1.49 22.96
N ASP A 194 4.02 -2.67 22.42
CA ASP A 194 4.26 -3.03 21.00
C ASP A 194 2.95 -3.33 20.30
N LEU A 195 2.63 -2.56 19.25
CA LEU A 195 1.37 -2.65 18.54
C LEU A 195 1.12 -4.03 17.90
N ASP A 196 2.16 -4.63 17.32
CA ASP A 196 2.02 -5.93 16.64
C ASP A 196 1.87 -7.08 17.66
N ARG A 197 2.53 -6.99 18.83
CA ARG A 197 2.32 -7.95 19.94
C ARG A 197 0.91 -7.85 20.51
N ASP A 198 0.42 -6.64 20.71
CA ASP A 198 -0.94 -6.40 21.18
C ASP A 198 -1.96 -6.95 20.19
N LEU A 199 -1.77 -6.72 18.89
CA LEU A 199 -2.64 -7.24 17.83
C LEU A 199 -2.59 -8.76 17.72
N LEU A 200 -1.44 -9.38 17.91
CA LEU A 200 -1.31 -10.84 17.97
C LEU A 200 -2.13 -11.40 19.15
N GLY A 201 -1.96 -10.82 20.35
CA GLY A 201 -2.71 -11.21 21.54
C GLY A 201 -4.23 -11.07 21.34
N ILE A 202 -4.69 -9.95 20.79
CA ILE A 202 -6.09 -9.71 20.43
C ILE A 202 -6.58 -10.77 19.44
N THR A 203 -5.81 -11.05 18.39
CA THR A 203 -6.19 -12.03 17.36
C THR A 203 -6.35 -13.42 17.95
N LEU A 204 -5.38 -13.88 18.74
CA LEU A 204 -5.44 -15.19 19.41
C LEU A 204 -6.60 -15.28 20.40
N GLY A 205 -6.85 -14.22 21.18
CA GLY A 205 -7.98 -14.15 22.09
C GLY A 205 -9.34 -14.22 21.37
N LEU A 206 -9.49 -13.50 20.26
CA LEU A 206 -10.69 -13.55 19.42
C LEU A 206 -10.86 -14.93 18.76
N GLN A 207 -9.79 -15.54 18.25
CA GLN A 207 -9.85 -16.90 17.70
C GLN A 207 -10.31 -17.93 18.75
N ALA A 208 -9.79 -17.84 19.96
CA ALA A 208 -10.22 -18.71 21.07
C ALA A 208 -11.69 -18.50 21.45
N ALA A 209 -12.16 -17.25 21.44
CA ALA A 209 -13.53 -16.90 21.79
C ALA A 209 -14.55 -17.29 20.70
N THR A 210 -14.18 -17.20 19.43
CA THR A 210 -15.09 -17.46 18.28
C THR A 210 -14.96 -18.85 17.68
N GLY A 211 -13.88 -19.57 17.98
CA GLY A 211 -13.60 -20.89 17.42
C GLY A 211 -13.19 -20.88 15.93
N GLY A 212 -12.89 -19.71 15.36
CA GLY A 212 -12.60 -19.56 13.95
C GLY A 212 -11.55 -18.50 13.61
N PRO A 213 -11.17 -18.37 12.33
CA PRO A 213 -10.21 -17.36 11.89
C PRO A 213 -10.76 -15.95 12.05
N VAL A 214 -9.87 -15.00 12.41
CA VAL A 214 -10.20 -13.58 12.57
C VAL A 214 -9.77 -12.82 11.33
N ASP A 215 -10.74 -12.17 10.69
CA ASP A 215 -10.49 -11.19 9.64
C ASP A 215 -11.09 -9.84 10.09
N PHE A 216 -10.23 -8.90 10.48
CA PHE A 216 -10.66 -7.59 10.95
C PHE A 216 -11.38 -6.74 9.90
N TYR A 217 -11.31 -7.08 8.62
CA TYR A 217 -12.04 -6.39 7.57
C TYR A 217 -13.41 -7.01 7.25
N ARG A 218 -13.81 -8.05 7.97
CA ARG A 218 -15.11 -8.72 7.81
C ARG A 218 -15.96 -8.65 9.07
N SER A 219 -17.27 -8.82 8.90
CA SER A 219 -18.22 -8.98 9.99
C SER A 219 -17.87 -10.23 10.81
N PRO A 220 -18.02 -10.21 12.16
CA PRO A 220 -18.55 -9.10 12.97
C PRO A 220 -17.49 -8.08 13.43
N PHE A 221 -16.22 -8.25 13.08
CA PHE A 221 -15.12 -7.46 13.64
C PHE A 221 -15.03 -6.06 13.05
N VAL A 222 -15.27 -5.91 11.73
CA VAL A 222 -15.10 -4.64 11.04
C VAL A 222 -15.95 -3.51 11.63
N GLN A 223 -17.16 -3.81 12.09
CA GLN A 223 -18.07 -2.83 12.67
C GLN A 223 -17.56 -2.25 14.00
N GLN A 224 -16.73 -3.01 14.70
CA GLN A 224 -16.27 -2.64 16.04
C GLN A 224 -15.13 -1.62 16.01
N TRP A 225 -14.35 -1.53 14.94
CA TRP A 225 -13.23 -0.62 14.84
C TRP A 225 -13.32 0.40 13.70
N LEU A 226 -13.98 0.03 12.59
CA LEU A 226 -14.06 0.91 11.42
C LEU A 226 -15.18 1.96 11.57
N ASN A 227 -16.31 1.55 12.15
CA ASN A 227 -17.48 2.40 12.34
C ASN A 227 -17.51 3.11 13.71
N THR A 228 -16.50 2.91 14.55
CA THR A 228 -16.34 3.70 15.77
C THR A 228 -15.90 5.11 15.35
N PRO A 229 -16.73 6.14 15.50
CA PRO A 229 -16.27 7.50 15.29
C PRO A 229 -15.08 7.77 16.22
N PRO A 230 -14.08 8.54 15.79
CA PRO A 230 -13.01 8.93 16.69
C PRO A 230 -13.60 9.63 17.94
N PRO A 231 -12.95 9.52 19.12
CA PRO A 231 -13.42 10.20 20.31
C PRO A 231 -13.54 11.71 20.03
N GLY A 232 -14.75 12.20 20.00
CA GLY A 232 -15.09 13.57 19.60
C GLY A 232 -15.75 13.58 18.22
N ASP A 233 -17.07 13.73 18.24
CA ASP A 233 -17.97 13.65 17.08
C ASP A 233 -17.86 14.87 16.13
N ARG A 234 -16.65 15.40 15.94
CA ARG A 234 -16.39 16.49 15.00
C ARG A 234 -15.70 15.94 13.75
N ARG A 235 -16.48 15.75 12.70
CA ARG A 235 -15.94 15.46 11.35
C ARG A 235 -15.31 16.75 10.82
N ALA A 236 -14.01 16.72 10.52
CA ALA A 236 -13.35 17.78 9.79
C ALA A 236 -13.41 17.47 8.29
N TRP A 237 -13.92 18.40 7.51
CA TRP A 237 -13.94 18.33 6.07
C TRP A 237 -12.79 19.16 5.50
N LEU A 238 -11.97 18.57 4.64
CA LEU A 238 -10.94 19.29 3.93
C LEU A 238 -11.50 19.73 2.57
N VAL A 239 -11.89 20.99 2.45
CA VAL A 239 -12.26 21.60 1.18
C VAL A 239 -11.06 22.34 0.61
N ARG A 240 -10.71 22.03 -0.63
CA ARG A 240 -9.60 22.69 -1.33
C ARG A 240 -10.14 23.82 -2.20
N PRO A 241 -9.55 25.02 -2.12
CA PRO A 241 -10.10 26.22 -2.78
C PRO A 241 -9.85 26.26 -4.30
N GLY A 242 -9.42 25.17 -4.94
CA GLY A 242 -9.15 25.16 -6.37
C GLY A 242 -8.06 26.15 -6.81
N PRO A 243 -8.05 26.58 -8.10
CA PRO A 243 -7.04 27.50 -8.65
C PRO A 243 -7.03 28.89 -8.01
N ALA A 244 -8.16 29.33 -7.43
CA ALA A 244 -8.28 30.66 -6.79
C ALA A 244 -7.57 30.75 -5.42
N GLY A 245 -7.14 29.63 -4.85
CA GLY A 245 -6.23 29.52 -3.71
C GLY A 245 -6.54 30.44 -2.52
N PRO A 246 -5.54 31.22 -2.04
CA PRO A 246 -5.67 32.00 -0.81
C PRO A 246 -6.77 33.07 -0.86
N THR A 247 -7.13 33.59 -2.02
CA THR A 247 -8.20 34.59 -2.15
C THR A 247 -9.56 33.99 -1.84
N GLN A 248 -9.81 32.79 -2.30
CA GLN A 248 -11.06 32.07 -2.02
C GLN A 248 -11.17 31.72 -0.54
N VAL A 249 -10.08 31.26 0.08
CA VAL A 249 -10.06 30.97 1.52
C VAL A 249 -10.37 32.21 2.37
N ARG A 250 -9.80 33.38 2.01
CA ARG A 250 -10.10 34.64 2.72
C ARG A 250 -11.57 35.03 2.60
N ARG A 251 -12.14 34.84 1.42
CA ARG A 251 -13.55 35.12 1.16
C ARG A 251 -14.45 34.18 1.99
N TRP A 252 -14.18 32.88 1.98
CA TRP A 252 -14.90 31.91 2.80
C TRP A 252 -14.88 32.28 4.27
N TRP A 253 -13.71 32.69 4.78
CA TRP A 253 -13.57 33.10 6.16
C TRP A 253 -14.37 34.39 6.49
N ALA A 254 -14.30 35.36 5.60
CA ALA A 254 -14.97 36.65 5.79
C ALA A 254 -16.51 36.56 5.70
N GLU A 255 -17.03 35.71 4.84
CA GLU A 255 -18.43 35.54 4.50
C GLU A 255 -19.10 34.37 5.25
N GLY A 256 -18.34 33.54 5.96
CA GLY A 256 -18.83 32.42 6.75
C GLY A 256 -19.40 31.26 5.97
N PHE A 257 -18.88 31.01 4.77
CA PHE A 257 -19.29 29.86 3.94
C PHE A 257 -18.10 29.13 3.33
N VAL A 258 -18.35 27.94 2.80
CA VAL A 258 -17.40 27.15 2.01
C VAL A 258 -18.05 26.77 0.67
N SER A 259 -17.30 26.82 -0.42
CA SER A 259 -17.81 26.45 -1.74
C SER A 259 -16.86 25.52 -2.48
N LEU A 260 -17.41 24.66 -3.34
CA LEU A 260 -16.68 23.96 -4.38
C LEU A 260 -16.82 24.70 -5.69
N VAL A 261 -15.80 24.58 -6.54
CA VAL A 261 -15.86 25.09 -7.91
C VAL A 261 -16.71 24.12 -8.74
N GLY A 262 -17.88 24.53 -9.15
CA GLY A 262 -18.88 23.75 -9.88
C GLY A 262 -19.50 24.50 -11.04
N ASP A 263 -18.70 25.29 -11.79
CA ASP A 263 -19.18 26.25 -12.79
C ASP A 263 -20.13 25.67 -13.87
N HIS A 264 -20.10 24.35 -14.07
CA HIS A 264 -20.91 23.66 -15.07
C HIS A 264 -22.00 22.75 -14.47
N LEU A 265 -22.22 22.82 -13.16
CA LEU A 265 -23.15 21.89 -12.48
C LEU A 265 -24.62 22.33 -12.56
N GLY A 266 -24.88 23.62 -12.77
CA GLY A 266 -26.21 24.20 -12.59
C GLY A 266 -26.64 24.23 -11.12
N ASP A 267 -27.90 24.58 -10.88
CA ASP A 267 -28.48 24.64 -9.53
C ASP A 267 -28.88 23.22 -9.07
N LEU A 268 -28.28 22.76 -7.98
CA LEU A 268 -28.61 21.51 -7.31
C LEU A 268 -29.16 21.79 -5.91
N ALA A 269 -30.18 21.03 -5.52
CA ALA A 269 -30.70 21.08 -4.16
C ALA A 269 -29.64 20.60 -3.15
N PRO A 270 -29.62 21.15 -1.93
CA PRO A 270 -28.64 20.75 -0.90
C PRO A 270 -28.67 19.26 -0.54
N ASP A 271 -29.79 18.58 -0.76
CA ASP A 271 -30.03 17.18 -0.48
C ASP A 271 -30.11 16.32 -1.75
N ALA A 272 -29.62 16.83 -2.88
CA ALA A 272 -29.64 16.12 -4.16
C ALA A 272 -29.01 14.73 -4.02
N ASP A 273 -29.75 13.72 -4.48
CA ASP A 273 -29.24 12.36 -4.47
C ASP A 273 -28.08 12.16 -5.46
N ARG A 274 -27.37 11.05 -5.31
CA ARG A 274 -26.20 10.76 -6.13
C ARG A 274 -26.52 10.66 -7.63
N ALA A 275 -27.71 10.18 -7.98
CA ALA A 275 -28.12 10.03 -9.39
C ALA A 275 -28.35 11.40 -10.03
N THR A 276 -29.00 12.32 -9.32
CA THR A 276 -29.20 13.70 -9.73
C THR A 276 -27.88 14.44 -9.93
N VAL A 277 -26.96 14.31 -8.98
CA VAL A 277 -25.61 14.90 -9.09
C VAL A 277 -24.84 14.31 -10.27
N GLN A 278 -24.95 12.99 -10.49
CA GLN A 278 -24.29 12.32 -11.62
C GLN A 278 -24.82 12.86 -12.95
N ALA A 279 -26.14 12.97 -13.12
CA ALA A 279 -26.76 13.50 -14.33
C ALA A 279 -26.31 14.95 -14.62
N ALA A 280 -26.23 15.79 -13.59
CA ALA A 280 -25.72 17.15 -13.72
C ALA A 280 -24.24 17.18 -14.16
N VAL A 281 -23.39 16.35 -13.56
CA VAL A 281 -21.98 16.21 -13.94
C VAL A 281 -21.83 15.68 -15.38
N GLU A 282 -22.60 14.67 -15.77
CA GLU A 282 -22.57 14.13 -17.12
C GLU A 282 -22.96 15.18 -18.18
N THR A 283 -23.90 16.06 -17.82
CA THR A 283 -24.35 17.16 -18.69
C THR A 283 -23.35 18.30 -18.75
N GLY A 284 -22.85 18.76 -17.60
CA GLY A 284 -22.01 19.95 -17.51
C GLY A 284 -20.54 19.72 -17.82
N TYR A 285 -20.03 18.52 -17.58
CA TYR A 285 -18.61 18.19 -17.70
C TYR A 285 -18.29 17.22 -18.84
N GLN A 286 -18.94 17.39 -19.99
CA GLN A 286 -18.72 16.56 -21.19
C GLN A 286 -17.30 16.62 -21.74
N HIS A 287 -16.58 17.69 -21.44
CA HIS A 287 -15.19 17.92 -21.87
C HIS A 287 -14.13 17.16 -21.08
N VAL A 288 -14.51 16.48 -19.97
CA VAL A 288 -13.61 15.63 -19.18
C VAL A 288 -13.94 14.15 -19.37
N ASP A 289 -12.97 13.28 -19.10
CA ASP A 289 -13.16 11.84 -19.25
C ASP A 289 -14.11 11.24 -18.21
N TYR A 290 -14.51 9.99 -18.43
CA TYR A 290 -15.45 9.28 -17.54
C TYR A 290 -14.93 9.17 -16.10
N VAL A 291 -13.63 8.91 -15.92
CA VAL A 291 -13.03 8.73 -14.58
C VAL A 291 -13.09 10.05 -13.80
N GLN A 292 -12.79 11.15 -14.47
CA GLN A 292 -12.87 12.48 -13.89
C GLN A 292 -14.32 12.87 -13.56
N ARG A 293 -15.30 12.58 -14.43
CA ARG A 293 -16.73 12.81 -14.13
C ARG A 293 -17.20 12.01 -12.92
N MET A 294 -16.78 10.75 -12.77
CA MET A 294 -17.10 9.95 -11.58
C MET A 294 -16.48 10.50 -10.30
N ALA A 295 -15.25 11.01 -10.36
CA ALA A 295 -14.60 11.68 -9.24
C ALA A 295 -15.35 12.95 -8.82
N LEU A 296 -15.72 13.80 -9.78
CA LEU A 296 -16.52 15.01 -9.55
C LEU A 296 -17.90 14.67 -8.96
N THR A 297 -18.59 13.65 -9.48
CA THR A 297 -19.87 13.18 -8.94
C THR A 297 -19.74 12.82 -7.46
N ASN A 298 -18.70 12.07 -7.07
CA ASN A 298 -18.49 11.67 -5.69
C ASN A 298 -18.15 12.87 -4.79
N GLU A 299 -17.36 13.82 -5.29
CA GLU A 299 -16.98 15.04 -4.56
C GLU A 299 -18.18 15.95 -4.32
N PHE A 300 -18.96 16.27 -5.35
CA PHE A 300 -20.13 17.14 -5.23
C PHE A 300 -21.24 16.48 -4.41
N HIS A 301 -21.51 15.19 -4.60
CA HIS A 301 -22.49 14.49 -3.77
C HIS A 301 -22.06 14.45 -2.29
N ALA A 302 -20.79 14.22 -1.99
CA ALA A 302 -20.31 14.24 -0.61
C ALA A 302 -20.41 15.64 0.01
N PHE A 303 -20.18 16.69 -0.77
CA PHE A 303 -20.34 18.08 -0.32
C PHE A 303 -21.81 18.42 0.01
N LEU A 304 -22.72 18.04 -0.88
CA LEU A 304 -24.15 18.35 -0.73
C LEU A 304 -24.86 17.51 0.36
N SER A 305 -24.47 16.22 0.51
CA SER A 305 -25.22 15.26 1.34
C SER A 305 -24.59 14.96 2.71
N LYS A 306 -23.29 15.30 2.91
CA LYS A 306 -22.54 14.87 4.10
C LYS A 306 -21.91 16.00 4.90
N MET A 307 -21.80 17.21 4.31
CA MET A 307 -21.31 18.37 5.04
C MET A 307 -22.48 19.03 5.74
N GLU A 308 -22.56 18.81 7.06
CA GLU A 308 -23.41 19.60 7.96
C GLU A 308 -22.57 20.77 8.48
N VAL A 309 -23.11 21.99 8.42
CA VAL A 309 -22.48 23.21 8.94
C VAL A 309 -22.88 23.43 10.40
#